data_1b9420b19b9801104524c37307c2629a
#
_entry.id   1b9420b19b9801104524c37307c2629a
#
_cell.length_a   1.000
_cell.length_b   1.000
_cell.length_c   1.000
_cell.angle_alpha   90.00
_cell.angle_beta   90.00
_cell.angle_gamma   90.00
#
_symmetry.space_group_name_H-M   'P 1'
#
loop_
_entity.id
_entity.type
_entity.pdbx_description
1 polymer ?
#
loop_
_entity_poly.entity_id
_entity_poly.type
_entity_poly.pdbx_seq_one_letter_code
_entity_poly.pdbx_strand_id
1 'polypeptide(L)'
;MGNAADALGNADMLRLENLDTDIAPPKAAIEATLAAVTRDDANSYLPFLGIHSLRDAAAKRFTASTGIDCDPEAQCIVSAGGLSGVLNCLLAILEPGDEVIISDPAYAGLINRIRLAGGVPKFVPLLVVGGRWRLDLDALRDAASAKTRAILTMSPSMPSGIVHTAEEWAVIADVAERCDAWILHDAAMERILFTGAPVIHPASLPGMAERVITVGSVSKEYRMIGWRVGWIIGPKSIMNDIGLVSLTNVVCQVGIGMPGAAAALSAEQDGVAEATREWEARRDLILKELHDIPVVAPDGGWSLLIDTQTLGMSPGEASQKLFDKGAIAEAGENLPGKTH
;
A
#
# COMPACT_ATOMS: atom_id res chain seq x y z
N MET A 1 7.93 -6.86 -19.39
CA MET A 1 8.42 -8.26 -19.38
C MET A 1 7.30 -9.26 -19.05
N GLY A 2 6.41 -9.04 -18.08
CA GLY A 2 5.35 -9.97 -17.70
C GLY A 2 4.51 -10.50 -18.88
N ASN A 3 4.00 -9.60 -19.75
CA ASN A 3 3.23 -9.99 -20.93
C ASN A 3 4.01 -10.87 -21.92
N ALA A 4 5.34 -10.68 -22.02
CA ALA A 4 6.19 -11.50 -22.87
C ALA A 4 6.36 -12.91 -22.30
N ALA A 5 6.47 -13.03 -20.97
CA ALA A 5 6.52 -14.32 -20.29
C ALA A 5 5.20 -15.09 -20.43
N ASP A 6 4.06 -14.38 -20.27
CA ASP A 6 2.74 -14.98 -20.46
C ASP A 6 2.57 -15.53 -21.89
N ALA A 7 3.06 -14.79 -22.88
CA ALA A 7 3.04 -15.21 -24.29
C ALA A 7 3.91 -16.45 -24.57
N LEU A 8 5.02 -16.61 -23.83
CA LEU A 8 5.90 -17.78 -23.96
C LEU A 8 5.35 -19.05 -23.31
N GLY A 9 4.40 -18.92 -22.37
CA GLY A 9 3.81 -20.05 -21.66
C GLY A 9 4.82 -20.88 -20.85
N ASN A 10 5.97 -20.29 -20.51
CA ASN A 10 7.05 -20.98 -19.82
C ASN A 10 6.77 -21.01 -18.30
N ALA A 11 6.35 -22.18 -17.80
CA ALA A 11 6.05 -22.40 -16.39
C ALA A 11 7.30 -22.38 -15.48
N ASP A 12 8.51 -22.47 -16.05
CA ASP A 12 9.75 -22.56 -15.28
C ASP A 12 10.39 -21.17 -15.03
N MET A 13 9.78 -20.11 -15.54
CA MET A 13 10.29 -18.75 -15.30
C MET A 13 10.01 -18.27 -13.87
N LEU A 14 11.04 -17.75 -13.20
CA LEU A 14 10.91 -17.14 -11.88
C LEU A 14 10.27 -15.73 -12.02
N ARG A 15 9.03 -15.58 -11.58
CA ARG A 15 8.20 -14.37 -11.70
C ARG A 15 8.40 -13.46 -10.48
N LEU A 16 9.32 -12.49 -10.55
CA LEU A 16 9.61 -11.54 -9.46
C LEU A 16 8.94 -10.17 -9.67
N GLU A 17 8.34 -9.93 -10.85
CA GLU A 17 7.62 -8.70 -11.19
C GLU A 17 6.18 -8.71 -10.67
N ASN A 18 5.60 -9.88 -10.47
CA ASN A 18 4.27 -10.01 -9.90
C ASN A 18 4.35 -9.82 -8.39
N LEU A 19 3.76 -8.78 -7.89
CA LEU A 19 3.66 -8.54 -6.45
C LEU A 19 2.66 -9.52 -5.81
N ASP A 20 2.97 -10.81 -5.93
CA ASP A 20 2.17 -11.96 -5.49
C ASP A 20 2.96 -12.79 -4.47
N THR A 21 2.34 -13.82 -3.91
CA THR A 21 2.94 -14.74 -2.94
C THR A 21 2.38 -16.14 -3.10
N ASP A 22 3.21 -17.13 -2.81
CA ASP A 22 2.86 -18.56 -2.74
C ASP A 22 2.31 -18.96 -1.36
N ILE A 23 2.33 -18.06 -0.38
CA ILE A 23 1.79 -18.32 0.96
C ILE A 23 0.26 -18.21 0.91
N ALA A 24 -0.42 -19.28 1.35
CA ALA A 24 -1.87 -19.34 1.32
C ALA A 24 -2.55 -18.27 2.19
N PRO A 25 -3.73 -17.79 1.79
CA PRO A 25 -4.55 -16.92 2.63
C PRO A 25 -5.08 -17.65 3.89
N PRO A 26 -5.58 -16.91 4.90
CA PRO A 26 -6.13 -17.52 6.11
C PRO A 26 -7.26 -18.50 5.79
N LYS A 27 -7.26 -19.69 6.42
CA LYS A 27 -8.27 -20.71 6.21
C LYS A 27 -9.69 -20.20 6.46
N ALA A 28 -9.89 -19.43 7.53
CA ALA A 28 -11.18 -18.83 7.87
C ALA A 28 -11.72 -17.92 6.75
N ALA A 29 -10.82 -17.20 6.04
CA ALA A 29 -11.21 -16.38 4.90
C ALA A 29 -11.71 -17.21 3.71
N ILE A 30 -11.03 -18.31 3.42
CA ILE A 30 -11.42 -19.24 2.35
C ILE A 30 -12.80 -19.85 2.66
N GLU A 31 -12.98 -20.38 3.86
CA GLU A 31 -14.23 -21.01 4.31
C GLU A 31 -15.41 -20.04 4.28
N ALA A 32 -15.22 -18.80 4.79
CA ALA A 32 -16.26 -17.79 4.77
C ALA A 32 -16.61 -17.33 3.34
N THR A 33 -15.62 -17.27 2.44
CA THR A 33 -15.85 -16.93 1.02
C THR A 33 -16.64 -18.03 0.31
N LEU A 34 -16.28 -19.31 0.52
CA LEU A 34 -17.00 -20.43 -0.06
C LEU A 34 -18.46 -20.50 0.41
N ALA A 35 -18.69 -20.24 1.70
CA ALA A 35 -20.04 -20.16 2.25
C ALA A 35 -20.84 -18.99 1.65
N ALA A 36 -20.19 -17.87 1.36
CA ALA A 36 -20.85 -16.69 0.80
C ALA A 36 -21.33 -16.88 -0.65
N VAL A 37 -20.66 -17.70 -1.44
CA VAL A 37 -21.00 -17.94 -2.86
C VAL A 37 -22.44 -18.44 -3.05
N THR A 38 -22.96 -19.20 -2.10
CA THR A 38 -24.32 -19.80 -2.17
C THR A 38 -25.37 -19.00 -1.39
N ARG A 39 -25.03 -17.86 -0.81
CA ARG A 39 -25.96 -17.06 0.01
C ARG A 39 -26.58 -15.93 -0.80
N ASP A 40 -27.90 -15.83 -0.77
CA ASP A 40 -28.63 -14.79 -1.49
C ASP A 40 -28.24 -13.37 -1.01
N ASP A 41 -28.01 -13.19 0.27
CA ASP A 41 -27.62 -11.89 0.85
C ASP A 41 -26.22 -11.45 0.43
N ALA A 42 -25.31 -12.38 0.01
CA ALA A 42 -24.02 -12.03 -0.54
C ALA A 42 -24.04 -11.80 -2.06
N ASN A 43 -25.12 -12.22 -2.74
CA ASN A 43 -25.30 -12.13 -4.20
C ASN A 43 -26.30 -11.02 -4.60
N SER A 44 -26.71 -10.18 -3.68
CA SER A 44 -27.61 -9.03 -3.90
C SER A 44 -26.85 -7.70 -3.81
N TYR A 45 -27.54 -6.58 -4.05
CA TYR A 45 -27.00 -5.28 -3.65
C TYR A 45 -26.85 -5.23 -2.13
N LEU A 46 -25.64 -4.90 -1.69
CA LEU A 46 -25.26 -4.80 -0.28
C LEU A 46 -25.27 -3.35 0.18
N PRO A 47 -25.15 -3.09 1.49
CA PRO A 47 -24.99 -1.72 1.98
C PRO A 47 -23.85 -1.01 1.23
N PHE A 48 -24.11 0.19 0.74
CA PHE A 48 -23.21 0.94 -0.16
C PHE A 48 -21.82 1.19 0.45
N LEU A 49 -21.74 1.35 1.77
CA LEU A 49 -20.48 1.52 2.50
C LEU A 49 -19.79 0.19 2.85
N GLY A 50 -20.39 -0.95 2.48
CA GLY A 50 -19.93 -2.30 2.80
C GLY A 50 -20.63 -2.92 4.02
N ILE A 51 -20.48 -4.24 4.18
CA ILE A 51 -21.13 -4.97 5.28
C ILE A 51 -20.58 -4.55 6.64
N HIS A 52 -21.47 -4.48 7.65
CA HIS A 52 -21.13 -4.02 9.00
C HIS A 52 -19.99 -4.85 9.62
N SER A 53 -20.02 -6.18 9.49
CA SER A 53 -19.00 -7.06 10.07
C SER A 53 -17.59 -6.78 9.58
N LEU A 54 -17.42 -6.37 8.32
CA LEU A 54 -16.12 -6.00 7.79
C LEU A 54 -15.70 -4.61 8.27
N ARG A 55 -16.62 -3.64 8.28
CA ARG A 55 -16.33 -2.29 8.79
C ARG A 55 -15.97 -2.31 10.27
N ASP A 56 -16.69 -3.10 11.09
CA ASP A 56 -16.39 -3.31 12.50
C ASP A 56 -15.02 -3.97 12.72
N ALA A 57 -14.69 -5.00 11.95
CA ALA A 57 -13.38 -5.66 12.04
C ALA A 57 -12.23 -4.70 11.63
N ALA A 58 -12.41 -3.89 10.58
CA ALA A 58 -11.44 -2.89 10.16
C ALA A 58 -11.27 -1.77 11.20
N ALA A 59 -12.36 -1.27 11.78
CA ALA A 59 -12.35 -0.27 12.84
C ALA A 59 -11.62 -0.77 14.10
N LYS A 60 -11.89 -2.01 14.53
CA LYS A 60 -11.18 -2.65 15.66
C LYS A 60 -9.68 -2.76 15.42
N ARG A 61 -9.27 -3.11 14.20
CA ARG A 61 -7.85 -3.16 13.85
C ARG A 61 -7.21 -1.79 13.89
N PHE A 62 -7.87 -0.78 13.32
CA PHE A 62 -7.39 0.60 13.38
C PHE A 62 -7.25 1.08 14.83
N THR A 63 -8.26 0.84 15.67
CA THR A 63 -8.18 1.19 17.10
C THR A 63 -7.04 0.46 17.80
N ALA A 64 -6.81 -0.82 17.48
CA ALA A 64 -5.70 -1.59 18.06
C ALA A 64 -4.32 -1.08 17.64
N SER A 65 -4.15 -0.57 16.41
CA SER A 65 -2.87 -0.05 15.91
C SER A 65 -2.61 1.39 16.33
N THR A 66 -3.66 2.21 16.50
CA THR A 66 -3.53 3.65 16.75
C THR A 66 -3.84 4.08 18.18
N GLY A 67 -4.62 3.29 18.92
CA GLY A 67 -5.21 3.70 20.21
C GLY A 67 -6.38 4.68 20.06
N ILE A 68 -6.84 4.98 18.84
CA ILE A 68 -7.93 5.92 18.56
C ILE A 68 -9.21 5.12 18.32
N ASP A 69 -10.29 5.46 19.04
CA ASP A 69 -11.60 4.87 18.81
C ASP A 69 -12.12 5.21 17.41
N CYS A 70 -12.58 4.20 16.68
CA CYS A 70 -13.12 4.33 15.34
C CYS A 70 -14.58 3.84 15.31
N ASP A 71 -15.49 4.71 14.92
CA ASP A 71 -16.89 4.40 14.69
C ASP A 71 -17.05 3.71 13.31
N PRO A 72 -17.35 2.39 13.25
CA PRO A 72 -17.46 1.68 11.99
C PRO A 72 -18.57 2.20 11.08
N GLU A 73 -19.60 2.85 11.64
CA GLU A 73 -20.72 3.38 10.85
C GLU A 73 -20.39 4.73 10.20
N ALA A 74 -19.64 5.58 10.90
CA ALA A 74 -19.39 6.94 10.45
C ALA A 74 -17.98 7.15 9.87
N GLN A 75 -17.04 6.23 10.14
CA GLN A 75 -15.61 6.44 9.83
C GLN A 75 -15.00 5.31 8.98
N CYS A 76 -15.77 4.29 8.57
CA CYS A 76 -15.25 3.20 7.78
C CYS A 76 -16.09 2.93 6.53
N ILE A 77 -15.42 2.85 5.37
CA ILE A 77 -16.00 2.52 4.06
C ILE A 77 -15.21 1.38 3.45
N VAL A 78 -15.89 0.36 2.93
CA VAL A 78 -15.24 -0.73 2.19
C VAL A 78 -14.94 -0.28 0.74
N SER A 79 -13.81 -0.71 0.19
CA SER A 79 -13.38 -0.40 -1.18
C SER A 79 -13.03 -1.67 -1.97
N ALA A 80 -13.01 -1.57 -3.31
CA ALA A 80 -12.61 -2.64 -4.22
C ALA A 80 -11.09 -2.87 -4.22
N GLY A 81 -10.51 -3.16 -3.07
CA GLY A 81 -9.08 -3.23 -2.78
C GLY A 81 -8.49 -1.85 -2.44
N GLY A 82 -7.28 -1.85 -1.88
CA GLY A 82 -6.62 -0.63 -1.39
C GLY A 82 -6.48 0.45 -2.46
N LEU A 83 -6.02 0.10 -3.67
CA LEU A 83 -5.82 1.08 -4.73
C LEU A 83 -7.12 1.77 -5.21
N SER A 84 -8.27 1.10 -5.16
CA SER A 84 -9.56 1.74 -5.40
C SER A 84 -9.90 2.70 -4.25
N GLY A 85 -9.59 2.31 -3.01
CA GLY A 85 -9.73 3.18 -1.85
C GLY A 85 -8.90 4.46 -1.98
N VAL A 86 -7.62 4.34 -2.36
CA VAL A 86 -6.74 5.49 -2.61
C VAL A 86 -7.32 6.42 -3.67
N LEU A 87 -7.82 5.86 -4.80
CA LEU A 87 -8.44 6.68 -5.85
C LEU A 87 -9.68 7.40 -5.36
N ASN A 88 -10.57 6.71 -4.62
CA ASN A 88 -11.77 7.33 -4.08
C ASN A 88 -11.45 8.49 -3.12
N CYS A 89 -10.42 8.32 -2.27
CA CYS A 89 -9.94 9.40 -1.40
C CYS A 89 -9.42 10.59 -2.23
N LEU A 90 -8.56 10.33 -3.21
CA LEU A 90 -7.99 11.39 -4.05
C LEU A 90 -9.06 12.16 -4.82
N LEU A 91 -10.07 11.45 -5.37
CA LEU A 91 -11.20 12.10 -6.06
C LEU A 91 -12.09 12.93 -5.13
N ALA A 92 -12.11 12.61 -3.83
CA ALA A 92 -12.89 13.35 -2.84
C ALA A 92 -12.16 14.60 -2.30
N ILE A 93 -10.81 14.61 -2.32
CA ILE A 93 -10.01 15.66 -1.68
C ILE A 93 -9.29 16.60 -2.65
N LEU A 94 -9.14 16.20 -3.94
CA LEU A 94 -8.37 16.98 -4.92
C LEU A 94 -9.27 17.75 -5.89
N GLU A 95 -8.83 18.96 -6.20
CA GLU A 95 -9.25 19.69 -7.38
C GLU A 95 -8.16 19.57 -8.49
N PRO A 96 -8.53 19.74 -9.78
CA PRO A 96 -7.56 19.71 -10.87
C PRO A 96 -6.39 20.67 -10.67
N GLY A 97 -5.18 20.14 -10.61
CA GLY A 97 -3.95 20.92 -10.42
C GLY A 97 -3.46 21.01 -8.98
N ASP A 98 -4.20 20.45 -8.02
CA ASP A 98 -3.71 20.28 -6.65
C ASP A 98 -2.47 19.37 -6.61
N GLU A 99 -1.55 19.68 -5.72
CA GLU A 99 -0.30 18.95 -5.58
C GLU A 99 -0.41 17.87 -4.49
N VAL A 100 0.14 16.69 -4.81
CA VAL A 100 0.25 15.56 -3.88
C VAL A 100 1.71 15.18 -3.73
N ILE A 101 2.25 15.36 -2.53
CA ILE A 101 3.63 14.94 -2.22
C ILE A 101 3.67 13.42 -2.07
N ILE A 102 4.67 12.78 -2.70
CA ILE A 102 4.92 11.34 -2.65
C ILE A 102 6.42 11.07 -2.74
N SER A 103 6.91 9.99 -2.09
CA SER A 103 8.33 9.60 -2.19
C SER A 103 8.72 9.16 -3.60
N ASP A 104 10.03 9.22 -3.92
CA ASP A 104 10.61 8.67 -5.14
C ASP A 104 11.84 7.80 -4.78
N PRO A 105 11.84 6.51 -5.14
CA PRO A 105 10.82 5.79 -5.90
C PRO A 105 9.54 5.48 -5.10
N ALA A 106 8.41 5.43 -5.82
CA ALA A 106 7.12 5.01 -5.31
C ALA A 106 6.41 4.05 -6.27
N TYR A 107 5.42 3.35 -5.75
CA TYR A 107 4.61 2.44 -6.56
C TYR A 107 3.84 3.20 -7.65
N ALA A 108 4.07 2.83 -8.91
CA ALA A 108 3.46 3.48 -10.09
C ALA A 108 1.93 3.53 -10.00
N GLY A 109 1.32 2.52 -9.35
CA GLY A 109 -0.12 2.50 -9.12
C GLY A 109 -0.63 3.66 -8.28
N LEU A 110 0.13 4.17 -7.32
CA LEU A 110 -0.22 5.36 -6.52
C LEU A 110 -0.05 6.63 -7.35
N ILE A 111 1.07 6.77 -8.04
CA ILE A 111 1.37 7.94 -8.90
C ILE A 111 0.30 8.12 -9.99
N ASN A 112 -0.08 7.02 -10.65
CA ASN A 112 -1.10 7.06 -11.69
C ASN A 112 -2.48 7.45 -11.14
N ARG A 113 -2.80 7.13 -9.89
CA ARG A 113 -4.06 7.54 -9.25
C ARG A 113 -4.09 9.01 -8.90
N ILE A 114 -2.97 9.59 -8.48
CA ILE A 114 -2.85 11.04 -8.31
C ILE A 114 -3.18 11.74 -9.64
N ARG A 115 -2.55 11.29 -10.74
CA ARG A 115 -2.79 11.86 -12.08
C ARG A 115 -4.23 11.65 -12.56
N LEU A 116 -4.78 10.46 -12.33
CA LEU A 116 -6.16 10.12 -12.72
C LEU A 116 -7.19 10.98 -11.97
N ALA A 117 -6.90 11.35 -10.74
CA ALA A 117 -7.72 12.27 -9.95
C ALA A 117 -7.51 13.75 -10.30
N GLY A 118 -6.69 14.07 -11.31
CA GLY A 118 -6.38 15.45 -11.72
C GLY A 118 -5.27 16.10 -10.90
N GLY A 119 -4.67 15.41 -9.96
CA GLY A 119 -3.58 15.91 -9.11
C GLY A 119 -2.22 15.88 -9.80
N VAL A 120 -1.30 16.67 -9.28
CA VAL A 120 0.09 16.78 -9.73
C VAL A 120 1.01 16.14 -8.68
N PRO A 121 1.67 15.00 -8.98
CA PRO A 121 2.60 14.39 -8.03
C PRO A 121 3.85 15.26 -7.86
N LYS A 122 4.23 15.52 -6.61
CA LYS A 122 5.47 16.19 -6.19
C LYS A 122 6.37 15.15 -5.54
N PHE A 123 7.46 14.83 -6.22
CA PHE A 123 8.35 13.76 -5.81
C PHE A 123 9.38 14.22 -4.78
N VAL A 124 9.53 13.45 -3.70
CA VAL A 124 10.55 13.64 -2.66
C VAL A 124 11.50 12.45 -2.69
N PRO A 125 12.80 12.66 -2.92
CA PRO A 125 13.75 11.58 -3.03
C PRO A 125 13.86 10.72 -1.77
N LEU A 126 14.10 9.42 -1.96
CA LEU A 126 14.64 8.57 -0.92
C LEU A 126 16.17 8.53 -1.05
N LEU A 127 16.85 8.69 0.08
CA LEU A 127 18.31 8.66 0.17
C LEU A 127 18.76 7.35 0.85
N VAL A 128 19.96 6.90 0.52
CA VAL A 128 20.59 5.78 1.24
C VAL A 128 21.49 6.33 2.34
N VAL A 129 21.07 6.16 3.59
CA VAL A 129 21.80 6.62 4.76
C VAL A 129 22.09 5.42 5.67
N GLY A 130 23.37 5.15 5.93
CA GLY A 130 23.75 4.02 6.76
C GLY A 130 23.29 2.65 6.21
N GLY A 131 23.21 2.50 4.88
CA GLY A 131 22.75 1.27 4.21
C GLY A 131 21.23 1.05 4.24
N ARG A 132 20.44 2.07 4.58
CA ARG A 132 18.97 2.03 4.63
C ARG A 132 18.35 3.18 3.85
N TRP A 133 17.16 2.96 3.32
CA TRP A 133 16.38 4.02 2.74
C TRP A 133 15.89 5.01 3.78
N ARG A 134 15.99 6.31 3.48
CA ARG A 134 15.50 7.41 4.32
C ARG A 134 14.87 8.48 3.44
N LEU A 135 13.83 9.12 3.93
CA LEU A 135 13.19 10.22 3.23
C LEU A 135 14.08 11.47 3.31
N ASP A 136 14.26 12.16 2.19
CA ASP A 136 14.94 13.45 2.18
C ASP A 136 14.04 14.51 2.83
N LEU A 137 14.33 14.85 4.09
CA LEU A 137 13.48 15.73 4.89
C LEU A 137 13.55 17.20 4.44
N ASP A 138 14.66 17.62 3.86
CA ASP A 138 14.80 18.98 3.33
C ASP A 138 14.03 19.09 2.01
N ALA A 139 14.18 18.12 1.11
CA ALA A 139 13.37 18.04 -0.10
C ALA A 139 11.87 17.94 0.19
N LEU A 140 11.46 17.24 1.27
CA LEU A 140 10.07 17.21 1.71
C LEU A 140 9.54 18.59 2.11
N ARG A 141 10.32 19.36 2.87
CA ARG A 141 9.96 20.72 3.26
C ARG A 141 9.86 21.65 2.05
N ASP A 142 10.78 21.51 1.10
CA ASP A 142 10.85 22.31 -0.14
C ASP A 142 9.75 21.95 -1.15
N ALA A 143 9.27 20.72 -1.15
CA ALA A 143 8.16 20.27 -2.01
C ALA A 143 6.81 20.89 -1.62
N ALA A 144 6.68 21.41 -0.39
CA ALA A 144 5.46 22.01 0.13
C ALA A 144 5.15 23.35 -0.55
N SER A 145 3.90 23.55 -0.98
CA SER A 145 3.42 24.78 -1.60
C SER A 145 1.98 25.10 -1.18
N ALA A 146 1.48 26.25 -1.57
CA ALA A 146 0.08 26.64 -1.37
C ALA A 146 -0.91 25.73 -2.14
N LYS A 147 -0.43 24.90 -3.07
CA LYS A 147 -1.23 23.92 -3.83
C LYS A 147 -1.16 22.52 -3.22
N THR A 148 -0.33 22.30 -2.21
CA THR A 148 -0.21 20.99 -1.57
C THR A 148 -1.51 20.66 -0.84
N ARG A 149 -2.23 19.65 -1.34
CA ARG A 149 -3.51 19.20 -0.78
C ARG A 149 -3.38 17.89 -0.02
N ALA A 150 -2.40 17.05 -0.37
CA ALA A 150 -2.17 15.79 0.31
C ALA A 150 -0.69 15.39 0.31
N ILE A 151 -0.31 14.60 1.31
CA ILE A 151 0.92 13.81 1.34
C ILE A 151 0.48 12.35 1.30
N LEU A 152 0.84 11.63 0.23
CA LEU A 152 0.53 10.21 0.09
C LEU A 152 1.70 9.39 0.60
N THR A 153 1.47 8.63 1.66
CA THR A 153 2.48 7.83 2.35
C THR A 153 2.16 6.34 2.29
N MET A 154 3.20 5.51 2.32
CA MET A 154 3.10 4.06 2.48
C MET A 154 4.29 3.61 3.35
N SER A 155 4.04 2.89 4.46
CA SER A 155 5.09 2.42 5.37
C SER A 155 4.70 1.07 5.96
N PRO A 156 5.40 -0.03 5.61
CA PRO A 156 6.47 -0.14 4.60
C PRO A 156 6.06 0.29 3.21
N SER A 157 6.98 0.96 2.48
CA SER A 157 6.69 1.45 1.13
C SER A 157 7.07 0.44 0.06
N MET A 158 6.42 0.53 -1.08
CA MET A 158 6.76 -0.17 -2.30
C MET A 158 7.27 0.83 -3.35
N PRO A 159 8.40 0.57 -4.03
CA PRO A 159 9.17 -0.67 -4.04
C PRO A 159 10.36 -0.70 -3.06
N SER A 160 10.64 0.37 -2.30
CA SER A 160 11.86 0.53 -1.51
C SER A 160 11.88 -0.30 -0.21
N GLY A 161 10.71 -0.63 0.35
CA GLY A 161 10.60 -1.27 1.65
C GLY A 161 10.95 -0.38 2.84
N ILE A 162 11.03 0.96 2.66
CA ILE A 162 11.28 1.90 3.75
C ILE A 162 10.16 1.83 4.79
N VAL A 163 10.54 1.80 6.05
CA VAL A 163 9.67 2.06 7.21
C VAL A 163 10.04 3.43 7.76
N HIS A 164 9.09 4.35 7.77
CA HIS A 164 9.34 5.71 8.24
C HIS A 164 9.67 5.75 9.73
N THR A 165 10.71 6.49 10.08
CA THR A 165 11.11 6.76 11.46
C THR A 165 10.19 7.76 12.14
N ALA A 166 10.28 7.89 13.46
CA ALA A 166 9.54 8.91 14.21
C ALA A 166 9.90 10.34 13.77
N GLU A 167 11.18 10.57 13.40
CA GLU A 167 11.63 11.87 12.87
C GLU A 167 11.00 12.17 11.50
N GLU A 168 11.00 11.21 10.58
CA GLU A 168 10.36 11.35 9.27
C GLU A 168 8.86 11.62 9.41
N TRP A 169 8.17 10.88 10.29
CA TRP A 169 6.76 11.11 10.58
C TRP A 169 6.49 12.48 11.19
N ALA A 170 7.37 12.98 12.08
CA ALA A 170 7.23 14.31 12.65
C ALA A 170 7.33 15.42 11.59
N VAL A 171 8.24 15.27 10.61
CA VAL A 171 8.36 16.25 9.51
C VAL A 171 7.18 16.14 8.54
N ILE A 172 6.71 14.93 8.24
CA ILE A 172 5.50 14.73 7.42
C ILE A 172 4.29 15.43 8.06
N ALA A 173 4.12 15.25 9.38
CA ALA A 173 3.04 15.91 10.13
C ALA A 173 3.14 17.43 10.11
N ASP A 174 4.34 17.99 10.35
CA ASP A 174 4.60 19.43 10.30
C ASP A 174 4.28 20.03 8.92
N VAL A 175 4.69 19.36 7.84
CA VAL A 175 4.37 19.78 6.48
C VAL A 175 2.87 19.73 6.22
N ALA A 176 2.19 18.65 6.65
CA ALA A 176 0.75 18.52 6.49
C ALA A 176 -0.03 19.62 7.24
N GLU A 177 0.39 19.97 8.46
CA GLU A 177 -0.21 21.07 9.23
C GLU A 177 -0.01 22.44 8.54
N ARG A 178 1.22 22.74 8.14
CA ARG A 178 1.56 24.04 7.50
C ARG A 178 0.81 24.27 6.19
N CYS A 179 0.54 23.20 5.43
CA CYS A 179 -0.16 23.27 4.15
C CYS A 179 -1.67 23.09 4.26
N ASP A 180 -2.20 22.82 5.45
CA ASP A 180 -3.58 22.35 5.66
C ASP A 180 -3.91 21.15 4.76
N ALA A 181 -2.96 20.22 4.64
CA ALA A 181 -3.02 19.08 3.75
C ALA A 181 -3.44 17.79 4.48
N TRP A 182 -4.05 16.87 3.76
CA TRP A 182 -4.35 15.52 4.22
C TRP A 182 -3.10 14.64 4.21
N ILE A 183 -2.98 13.71 5.15
CA ILE A 183 -2.10 12.55 5.03
C ILE A 183 -2.96 11.39 4.55
N LEU A 184 -2.76 10.97 3.29
CA LEU A 184 -3.37 9.75 2.75
C LEU A 184 -2.40 8.60 2.95
N HIS A 185 -2.68 7.71 3.90
CA HIS A 185 -1.80 6.62 4.29
C HIS A 185 -2.27 5.28 3.72
N ASP A 186 -1.47 4.69 2.82
CA ASP A 186 -1.65 3.32 2.36
C ASP A 186 -1.03 2.35 3.38
N ALA A 187 -1.89 1.71 4.17
CA ALA A 187 -1.54 0.77 5.24
C ALA A 187 -1.60 -0.70 4.79
N ALA A 188 -1.60 -0.99 3.47
CA ALA A 188 -1.78 -2.34 2.95
C ALA A 188 -0.69 -3.34 3.38
N MET A 189 0.47 -2.87 3.85
CA MET A 189 1.61 -3.69 4.31
C MET A 189 2.08 -3.32 5.73
N GLU A 190 1.30 -2.57 6.50
CA GLU A 190 1.69 -1.98 7.78
C GLU A 190 2.34 -2.97 8.76
N ARG A 191 1.92 -4.24 8.72
CA ARG A 191 2.41 -5.30 9.62
C ARG A 191 3.53 -6.16 9.04
N ILE A 192 3.94 -5.93 7.80
CA ILE A 192 5.03 -6.69 7.17
C ILE A 192 6.36 -5.99 7.47
N LEU A 193 6.85 -6.16 8.68
CA LEU A 193 8.05 -5.51 9.20
C LEU A 193 9.15 -6.51 9.50
N PHE A 194 10.36 -6.24 9.02
CA PHE A 194 11.54 -7.10 9.18
C PHE A 194 12.50 -6.63 10.27
N THR A 195 12.34 -5.42 10.76
CA THR A 195 13.30 -4.82 11.72
C THR A 195 12.92 -5.03 13.18
N GLY A 196 11.73 -5.55 13.44
CA GLY A 196 11.15 -5.60 14.79
C GLY A 196 10.84 -4.22 15.38
N ALA A 197 10.96 -3.15 14.57
CA ALA A 197 10.58 -1.80 14.99
C ALA A 197 9.06 -1.71 15.18
N PRO A 198 8.58 -0.93 16.16
CA PRO A 198 7.16 -0.72 16.34
C PRO A 198 6.59 0.03 15.13
N VAL A 199 5.39 -0.35 14.71
CA VAL A 199 4.61 0.42 13.74
C VAL A 199 4.29 1.80 14.34
N ILE A 200 4.58 2.86 13.60
CA ILE A 200 4.11 4.21 13.91
C ILE A 200 3.03 4.54 12.87
N HIS A 201 1.79 4.53 13.31
CA HIS A 201 0.68 4.91 12.44
C HIS A 201 0.52 6.44 12.46
N PRO A 202 0.44 7.13 11.31
CA PRO A 202 0.40 8.60 11.28
C PRO A 202 -0.78 9.21 12.03
N ALA A 203 -1.93 8.53 12.10
CA ALA A 203 -3.08 9.04 12.87
C ALA A 203 -2.81 9.11 14.39
N SER A 204 -1.87 8.30 14.92
CA SER A 204 -1.52 8.34 16.35
C SER A 204 -0.58 9.48 16.74
N LEU A 205 -0.06 10.22 15.76
CA LEU A 205 0.76 11.40 16.04
C LEU A 205 -0.10 12.54 16.63
N PRO A 206 0.45 13.35 17.53
CA PRO A 206 -0.27 14.48 18.10
C PRO A 206 -0.88 15.38 17.01
N GLY A 207 -2.19 15.67 17.11
CA GLY A 207 -2.90 16.55 16.18
C GLY A 207 -3.29 15.91 14.83
N MET A 208 -2.85 14.67 14.51
CA MET A 208 -3.03 14.10 13.20
C MET A 208 -4.33 13.27 13.03
N ALA A 209 -5.03 12.92 14.10
CA ALA A 209 -6.24 12.09 14.03
C ALA A 209 -7.32 12.64 13.07
N GLU A 210 -7.46 13.97 13.00
CA GLU A 210 -8.46 14.66 12.14
C GLU A 210 -7.90 15.02 10.76
N ARG A 211 -6.70 14.53 10.40
CA ARG A 211 -5.99 14.89 9.16
C ARG A 211 -5.48 13.66 8.39
N VAL A 212 -5.61 12.47 8.97
CA VAL A 212 -5.16 11.23 8.34
C VAL A 212 -6.33 10.42 7.80
N ILE A 213 -6.24 10.05 6.52
CA ILE A 213 -7.12 9.06 5.88
C ILE A 213 -6.28 7.80 5.65
N THR A 214 -6.71 6.69 6.22
CA THR A 214 -6.01 5.40 6.14
C THR A 214 -6.73 4.48 5.17
N VAL A 215 -5.97 3.88 4.26
CA VAL A 215 -6.47 2.87 3.32
C VAL A 215 -5.84 1.52 3.64
N GLY A 216 -6.65 0.58 4.09
CA GLY A 216 -6.22 -0.79 4.34
C GLY A 216 -6.65 -1.75 3.22
N SER A 217 -6.06 -2.94 3.23
CA SER A 217 -6.39 -3.98 2.24
C SER A 217 -6.09 -5.38 2.76
N VAL A 218 -6.90 -6.36 2.37
CA VAL A 218 -6.57 -7.78 2.61
C VAL A 218 -5.52 -8.33 1.65
N SER A 219 -5.14 -7.56 0.61
CA SER A 219 -4.32 -8.08 -0.50
C SER A 219 -2.95 -8.58 -0.06
N LYS A 220 -2.25 -7.84 0.79
CA LYS A 220 -0.85 -8.12 1.14
C LYS A 220 -0.73 -8.90 2.45
N GLU A 221 -1.07 -8.29 3.56
CA GLU A 221 -0.96 -8.91 4.88
C GLU A 221 -1.69 -10.24 4.99
N TYR A 222 -2.90 -10.32 4.41
CA TYR A 222 -3.72 -11.53 4.46
C TYR A 222 -3.56 -12.45 3.25
N ARG A 223 -2.67 -12.12 2.29
CA ARG A 223 -2.42 -12.92 1.07
C ARG A 223 -3.68 -13.15 0.24
N MET A 224 -4.64 -12.21 0.30
CA MET A 224 -5.94 -12.27 -0.37
C MET A 224 -6.01 -11.32 -1.57
N ILE A 225 -5.00 -11.38 -2.46
CA ILE A 225 -4.83 -10.45 -3.58
C ILE A 225 -6.05 -10.50 -4.53
N GLY A 226 -6.54 -11.70 -4.83
CA GLY A 226 -7.66 -11.93 -5.75
C GLY A 226 -9.03 -11.55 -5.20
N TRP A 227 -9.21 -11.35 -3.88
CA TRP A 227 -10.50 -10.99 -3.29
C TRP A 227 -10.94 -9.57 -3.63
N ARG A 228 -10.00 -8.69 -3.93
CA ARG A 228 -10.26 -7.28 -4.25
C ARG A 228 -11.06 -6.57 -3.17
N VAL A 229 -10.65 -6.71 -1.91
CA VAL A 229 -11.27 -6.06 -0.75
C VAL A 229 -10.26 -5.19 -0.01
N GLY A 230 -10.68 -3.97 0.28
CA GLY A 230 -9.98 -3.00 1.10
C GLY A 230 -10.98 -2.17 1.91
N TRP A 231 -10.48 -1.21 2.67
CA TRP A 231 -11.30 -0.27 3.43
C TRP A 231 -10.60 1.08 3.56
N ILE A 232 -11.39 2.10 3.84
CA ILE A 232 -10.96 3.47 4.10
C ILE A 232 -11.45 3.83 5.49
N ILE A 233 -10.55 4.35 6.33
CA ILE A 233 -10.87 4.90 7.64
C ILE A 233 -10.35 6.33 7.70
N GLY A 234 -11.19 7.26 8.15
CA GLY A 234 -10.81 8.66 8.23
C GLY A 234 -11.70 9.48 9.17
N PRO A 235 -11.41 10.77 9.31
CA PRO A 235 -12.24 11.69 10.08
C PRO A 235 -13.67 11.78 9.52
N LYS A 236 -14.66 11.90 10.40
CA LYS A 236 -16.08 11.99 10.00
C LYS A 236 -16.35 13.10 8.99
N SER A 237 -15.57 14.18 9.03
CA SER A 237 -15.70 15.36 8.17
C SER A 237 -15.57 15.06 6.67
N ILE A 238 -14.77 14.04 6.28
CA ILE A 238 -14.52 13.71 4.87
C ILE A 238 -15.22 12.42 4.40
N MET A 239 -15.71 11.60 5.33
CA MET A 239 -16.20 10.26 4.97
C MET A 239 -17.45 10.30 4.09
N ASN A 240 -18.32 11.32 4.22
CA ASN A 240 -19.47 11.46 3.35
C ASN A 240 -19.07 11.66 1.88
N ASP A 241 -18.08 12.50 1.63
CA ASP A 241 -17.61 12.80 0.26
C ASP A 241 -16.93 11.58 -0.36
N ILE A 242 -16.09 10.88 0.41
CA ILE A 242 -15.50 9.60 -0.03
C ILE A 242 -16.58 8.55 -0.29
N GLY A 243 -17.64 8.50 0.54
CA GLY A 243 -18.78 7.62 0.37
C GLY A 243 -19.55 7.88 -0.94
N LEU A 244 -19.79 9.15 -1.30
CA LEU A 244 -20.43 9.55 -2.55
C LEU A 244 -19.58 9.16 -3.77
N VAL A 245 -18.27 9.36 -3.73
CA VAL A 245 -17.34 8.90 -4.78
C VAL A 245 -17.39 7.38 -4.90
N SER A 246 -17.32 6.65 -3.79
CA SER A 246 -17.39 5.19 -3.78
C SER A 246 -18.69 4.65 -4.37
N LEU A 247 -19.83 5.23 -3.98
CA LEU A 247 -21.15 4.89 -4.50
C LEU A 247 -21.25 5.14 -6.01
N THR A 248 -20.77 6.27 -6.48
CA THR A 248 -20.79 6.65 -7.91
C THR A 248 -19.91 5.73 -8.74
N ASN A 249 -18.78 5.29 -8.20
CA ASN A 249 -17.79 4.46 -8.90
C ASN A 249 -18.22 2.98 -8.99
N VAL A 250 -18.75 2.38 -7.91
CA VAL A 250 -18.96 0.92 -7.81
C VAL A 250 -20.35 0.53 -7.30
N VAL A 251 -21.19 1.47 -6.85
CA VAL A 251 -22.48 1.27 -6.17
C VAL A 251 -22.32 0.53 -4.84
N CYS A 252 -21.93 -0.75 -4.85
CA CYS A 252 -21.57 -1.53 -3.66
C CYS A 252 -20.44 -2.49 -3.98
N GLN A 253 -19.75 -2.96 -2.94
CA GLN A 253 -18.57 -3.80 -3.08
C GLN A 253 -18.91 -5.27 -3.31
N VAL A 254 -17.89 -6.09 -3.65
CA VAL A 254 -18.04 -7.51 -3.98
C VAL A 254 -18.57 -8.32 -2.79
N GLY A 255 -19.83 -8.74 -2.86
CA GLY A 255 -20.54 -9.38 -1.76
C GLY A 255 -19.92 -10.69 -1.30
N ILE A 256 -19.47 -11.52 -2.22
CA ILE A 256 -18.86 -12.82 -1.90
C ILE A 256 -17.44 -12.69 -1.30
N GLY A 257 -16.77 -11.57 -1.52
CA GLY A 257 -15.42 -11.32 -0.98
C GLY A 257 -15.40 -10.73 0.43
N MET A 258 -16.41 -9.93 0.77
CA MET A 258 -16.43 -9.22 2.05
C MET A 258 -16.53 -10.12 3.30
N PRO A 259 -17.33 -11.20 3.33
CA PRO A 259 -17.35 -12.13 4.47
C PRO A 259 -16.00 -12.81 4.71
N GLY A 260 -15.29 -13.17 3.64
CA GLY A 260 -13.93 -13.71 3.75
C GLY A 260 -12.93 -12.69 4.34
N ALA A 261 -13.02 -11.44 3.89
CA ALA A 261 -12.20 -10.37 4.43
C ALA A 261 -12.51 -10.10 5.92
N ALA A 262 -13.78 -10.05 6.30
CA ALA A 262 -14.18 -9.89 7.71
C ALA A 262 -13.65 -11.03 8.58
N ALA A 263 -13.74 -12.28 8.09
CA ALA A 263 -13.20 -13.45 8.79
C ALA A 263 -11.68 -13.37 8.96
N ALA A 264 -10.94 -12.91 7.92
CA ALA A 264 -9.49 -12.73 8.00
C ALA A 264 -9.09 -11.68 9.06
N LEU A 265 -9.77 -10.53 9.07
CA LEU A 265 -9.49 -9.44 10.02
C LEU A 265 -9.83 -9.82 11.47
N SER A 266 -10.84 -10.66 11.67
CA SER A 266 -11.32 -11.08 12.99
C SER A 266 -10.62 -12.33 13.52
N ALA A 267 -9.79 -12.99 12.72
CA ALA A 267 -9.10 -14.21 13.15
C ALA A 267 -8.03 -13.91 14.21
N GLU A 268 -8.03 -14.66 15.31
CA GLU A 268 -6.97 -14.59 16.32
C GLU A 268 -5.62 -15.01 15.75
N GLN A 269 -5.63 -16.01 14.86
CA GLN A 269 -4.46 -16.49 14.12
C GLN A 269 -4.65 -16.16 12.63
N ASP A 270 -4.31 -14.95 12.24
CA ASP A 270 -4.42 -14.47 10.86
C ASP A 270 -3.24 -14.88 9.96
N GLY A 271 -2.20 -15.51 10.54
CA GLY A 271 -1.02 -15.99 9.84
C GLY A 271 -0.07 -14.90 9.33
N VAL A 272 -0.30 -13.63 9.70
CA VAL A 272 0.55 -12.52 9.21
C VAL A 272 1.96 -12.60 9.79
N ALA A 273 2.09 -12.91 11.08
CA ALA A 273 3.39 -13.02 11.73
C ALA A 273 4.22 -14.18 11.16
N GLU A 274 3.60 -15.32 10.87
CA GLU A 274 4.24 -16.48 10.24
C GLU A 274 4.71 -16.15 8.83
N ALA A 275 3.83 -15.54 8.04
CA ALA A 275 4.14 -15.12 6.66
C ALA A 275 5.27 -14.07 6.65
N THR A 276 5.25 -13.11 7.58
CA THR A 276 6.31 -12.09 7.70
C THR A 276 7.66 -12.73 8.00
N ARG A 277 7.73 -13.71 8.89
CA ARG A 277 8.99 -14.44 9.16
C ARG A 277 9.52 -15.17 7.92
N GLU A 278 8.64 -15.77 7.13
CA GLU A 278 9.04 -16.43 5.88
C GLU A 278 9.57 -15.41 4.86
N TRP A 279 8.88 -14.28 4.67
CA TRP A 279 9.36 -13.22 3.77
C TRP A 279 10.67 -12.60 4.25
N GLU A 280 10.85 -12.44 5.56
CA GLU A 280 12.11 -11.98 6.14
C GLU A 280 13.26 -12.96 5.86
N ALA A 281 13.03 -14.24 6.04
CA ALA A 281 14.03 -15.28 5.72
C ALA A 281 14.40 -15.28 4.23
N ARG A 282 13.41 -15.10 3.33
CA ARG A 282 13.65 -14.97 1.88
C ARG A 282 14.45 -13.71 1.55
N ARG A 283 14.11 -12.58 2.16
CA ARG A 283 14.88 -11.34 2.04
C ARG A 283 16.34 -11.55 2.47
N ASP A 284 16.57 -12.17 3.61
CA ASP A 284 17.92 -12.40 4.14
C ASP A 284 18.74 -13.33 3.24
N LEU A 285 18.08 -14.35 2.67
CA LEU A 285 18.70 -15.22 1.67
C LEU A 285 19.11 -14.43 0.41
N ILE A 286 18.22 -13.59 -0.12
CA ILE A 286 18.52 -12.75 -1.28
C ILE A 286 19.70 -11.83 -1.00
N LEU A 287 19.71 -11.14 0.15
CA LEU A 287 20.80 -10.24 0.53
C LEU A 287 22.14 -10.98 0.69
N LYS A 288 22.10 -12.21 1.20
CA LYS A 288 23.28 -13.07 1.33
C LYS A 288 23.81 -13.49 -0.03
N GLU A 289 22.96 -13.94 -0.95
CA GLU A 289 23.36 -14.39 -2.28
C GLU A 289 23.80 -13.22 -3.19
N LEU A 290 23.21 -12.03 -2.99
CA LEU A 290 23.53 -10.82 -3.73
C LEU A 290 24.56 -9.92 -3.00
N HIS A 291 25.42 -10.47 -2.14
CA HIS A 291 26.34 -9.69 -1.30
C HIS A 291 27.32 -8.79 -2.09
N ASP A 292 27.63 -9.14 -3.35
CA ASP A 292 28.49 -8.35 -4.27
C ASP A 292 27.66 -7.37 -5.14
N ILE A 293 26.33 -7.33 -4.96
CA ILE A 293 25.44 -6.48 -5.74
C ILE A 293 24.86 -5.38 -4.84
N PRO A 294 24.81 -4.13 -5.32
CA PRO A 294 24.31 -3.02 -4.51
C PRO A 294 22.78 -3.11 -4.32
N VAL A 295 22.41 -3.70 -3.20
CA VAL A 295 21.02 -3.81 -2.73
C VAL A 295 20.90 -3.11 -1.40
N VAL A 296 19.96 -2.20 -1.28
CA VAL A 296 19.59 -1.61 0.01
C VAL A 296 18.58 -2.52 0.70
N ALA A 297 18.91 -3.00 1.90
CA ALA A 297 18.03 -3.88 2.65
C ALA A 297 16.70 -3.21 2.96
N PRO A 298 15.55 -3.79 2.58
CA PRO A 298 14.25 -3.26 2.94
C PRO A 298 13.97 -3.48 4.44
N ASP A 299 13.34 -2.52 5.07
CA ASP A 299 12.90 -2.61 6.47
C ASP A 299 11.59 -3.40 6.62
N GLY A 300 10.85 -3.58 5.51
CA GLY A 300 9.61 -4.34 5.44
C GLY A 300 9.06 -4.47 4.01
N GLY A 301 7.84 -4.97 3.90
CA GLY A 301 7.16 -5.09 2.60
C GLY A 301 7.53 -6.34 1.80
N TRP A 302 7.31 -6.28 0.47
CA TRP A 302 7.46 -7.43 -0.44
C TRP A 302 8.46 -7.19 -1.57
N SER A 303 9.21 -6.12 -1.55
CA SER A 303 10.07 -5.73 -2.66
C SER A 303 11.40 -5.20 -2.17
N LEU A 304 12.38 -5.24 -3.04
CA LEU A 304 13.67 -4.60 -2.87
C LEU A 304 14.13 -4.01 -4.22
N LEU A 305 15.05 -3.08 -4.14
CA LEU A 305 15.62 -2.42 -5.31
C LEU A 305 17.10 -2.80 -5.46
N ILE A 306 17.49 -3.04 -6.70
CA ILE A 306 18.89 -3.27 -7.10
C ILE A 306 19.37 -2.05 -7.88
N ASP A 307 20.47 -1.45 -7.47
CA ASP A 307 21.11 -0.37 -8.23
C ASP A 307 21.94 -0.97 -9.40
N THR A 308 21.36 -0.87 -10.59
CA THR A 308 21.98 -1.41 -11.80
C THR A 308 23.04 -0.47 -12.40
N GLN A 309 23.06 0.82 -12.03
CA GLN A 309 24.06 1.78 -12.53
C GLN A 309 25.46 1.42 -12.08
N THR A 310 25.61 1.00 -10.83
CA THR A 310 26.91 0.53 -10.31
C THR A 310 27.39 -0.76 -10.97
N LEU A 311 26.50 -1.49 -11.65
CA LEU A 311 26.81 -2.67 -12.46
C LEU A 311 27.12 -2.30 -13.93
N GLY A 312 27.09 -1.01 -14.27
CA GLY A 312 27.31 -0.52 -15.63
C GLY A 312 26.21 -0.89 -16.63
N MET A 313 24.98 -1.07 -16.14
CA MET A 313 23.81 -1.44 -16.95
C MET A 313 22.66 -0.50 -16.69
N SER A 314 21.83 -0.25 -17.72
CA SER A 314 20.51 0.34 -17.50
C SER A 314 19.56 -0.67 -16.85
N PRO A 315 18.50 -0.23 -16.15
CA PRO A 315 17.48 -1.12 -15.59
C PRO A 315 16.84 -2.03 -16.65
N GLY A 316 16.59 -1.49 -17.86
CA GLY A 316 16.05 -2.28 -18.99
C GLY A 316 17.00 -3.38 -19.45
N GLU A 317 18.28 -3.11 -19.57
CA GLU A 317 19.31 -4.11 -19.91
C GLU A 317 19.41 -5.19 -18.82
N ALA A 318 19.37 -4.81 -17.57
CA ALA A 318 19.39 -5.76 -16.44
C ALA A 318 18.15 -6.67 -16.45
N SER A 319 16.96 -6.08 -16.62
CA SER A 319 15.69 -6.82 -16.73
C SER A 319 15.71 -7.79 -17.92
N GLN A 320 16.22 -7.37 -19.10
CA GLN A 320 16.33 -8.25 -20.26
C GLN A 320 17.29 -9.41 -20.01
N LYS A 321 18.45 -9.17 -19.41
CA LYS A 321 19.42 -10.23 -19.08
C LYS A 321 18.85 -11.24 -18.09
N LEU A 322 18.06 -10.78 -17.09
CA LEU A 322 17.34 -11.68 -16.18
C LEU A 322 16.31 -12.52 -16.93
N PHE A 323 15.54 -11.88 -17.83
CA PHE A 323 14.55 -12.56 -18.66
C PHE A 323 15.18 -13.69 -19.49
N ASP A 324 16.32 -13.41 -20.15
CA ASP A 324 17.06 -14.39 -20.95
C ASP A 324 17.60 -15.56 -20.11
N LYS A 325 17.67 -15.41 -18.79
CA LYS A 325 18.10 -16.41 -17.82
C LYS A 325 16.92 -17.10 -17.11
N GLY A 326 15.69 -16.78 -17.46
CA GLY A 326 14.49 -17.37 -16.88
C GLY A 326 13.99 -16.69 -15.61
N ALA A 327 14.40 -15.45 -15.34
CA ALA A 327 13.87 -14.65 -14.25
C ALA A 327 13.31 -13.32 -14.76
N ILE A 328 12.19 -12.88 -14.19
CA ILE A 328 11.55 -11.62 -14.58
C ILE A 328 11.58 -10.66 -13.41
N ALA A 329 12.15 -9.48 -13.63
CA ALA A 329 12.13 -8.37 -12.69
C ALA A 329 11.69 -7.08 -13.41
N GLU A 330 10.99 -6.20 -12.72
CA GLU A 330 10.54 -4.92 -13.29
C GLU A 330 11.71 -3.96 -13.43
N ALA A 331 11.79 -3.29 -14.58
CA ALA A 331 12.81 -2.26 -14.81
C ALA A 331 12.40 -0.95 -14.12
N GLY A 332 13.29 -0.38 -13.32
CA GLY A 332 13.06 0.87 -12.59
C GLY A 332 12.84 2.10 -13.49
N GLU A 333 13.22 2.04 -14.77
CA GLU A 333 12.95 3.08 -15.79
C GLU A 333 11.44 3.32 -15.97
N ASN A 334 10.61 2.32 -15.67
CA ASN A 334 9.17 2.43 -15.73
C ASN A 334 8.56 3.04 -14.45
N LEU A 335 9.38 3.32 -13.43
CA LEU A 335 8.94 4.03 -12.24
C LEU A 335 8.94 5.53 -12.56
N PRO A 336 7.75 6.19 -12.61
CA PRO A 336 7.67 7.61 -12.93
C PRO A 336 8.37 8.42 -11.82
N GLY A 337 9.23 9.35 -12.22
CA GLY A 337 9.97 10.22 -11.31
C GLY A 337 11.49 10.10 -11.44
N LYS A 338 12.01 8.96 -11.90
CA LYS A 338 13.46 8.85 -12.16
C LYS A 338 13.86 9.26 -13.55
N THR A 339 14.67 10.29 -13.59
CA THR A 339 15.61 10.64 -14.68
C THR A 339 17.03 10.17 -14.31
N HIS A 340 17.19 8.97 -13.75
CA HIS A 340 18.53 8.48 -13.39
C HIS A 340 18.75 7.07 -13.88
#